data_5dff254295af7c0eed6b9ea42ee60e62
#
_entry.id   5dff254295af7c0eed6b9ea42ee60e62
#
_cell.length_a   1.000
_cell.length_b   1.000
_cell.length_c   1.000
_cell.angle_alpha   90.00
_cell.angle_beta   90.00
_cell.angle_gamma   90.00
#
_symmetry.space_group_name_H-M   'P 1'
#
loop_
_entity.id
_entity.type
_entity.pdbx_description
1 polymer ?
#
loop_
_entity_poly.entity_id
_entity_poly.type
_entity_poly.pdbx_seq_one_letter_code
_entity_poly.pdbx_strand_id
1 'polypeptide(L)'
;ASGLAGFVAALLTSRLAVVPLFGGLLLVGFWTFAYNLGRTLATARPLDVTERHFAAALGFFIVLTALGLTLAVGFVMPLVELPRSNLVAAHATLALFGAVLTTIFGALYQLVPMFGQTELDALDHALQRVETAAYPIGVVALAAGRLLAHAPLARVGAALLLAGVLAFVVVLGRRLRDARVEWTPMLVRYALLAPAMLCWALVTAPAWLRTPLAADATVGAPGTGHLLAMVLVLVLVGTLYHVVPFLVWVHRYSDRLGFEAVPMIDDLYDDRLATADLVLVAGGGTLLVAGEWVGHAVARAAGGVVLAVGLAVFATNVMLVVWRHAPESLRGGAVDGVDADLD
;
A
#
# COMPACT_ATOMS: atom_id res chain seq x y z
N ALA A 1 -16.58 5.63 10.44
CA ALA A 1 -15.78 6.17 11.57
C ALA A 1 -16.12 5.45 12.89
N SER A 2 -17.40 5.36 13.31
CA SER A 2 -17.81 4.79 14.63
C SER A 2 -17.42 3.30 14.79
N GLY A 3 -17.56 2.49 13.73
CA GLY A 3 -17.14 1.08 13.75
C GLY A 3 -15.65 0.92 14.05
N LEU A 4 -14.77 1.73 13.42
CA LEU A 4 -13.33 1.69 13.65
C LEU A 4 -12.96 2.13 15.07
N ALA A 5 -13.52 3.25 15.54
CA ALA A 5 -13.26 3.77 16.87
C ALA A 5 -13.69 2.76 17.95
N GLY A 6 -14.90 2.18 17.82
CA GLY A 6 -15.40 1.16 18.73
C GLY A 6 -14.58 -0.14 18.70
N PHE A 7 -14.15 -0.58 17.50
CA PHE A 7 -13.30 -1.76 17.33
C PHE A 7 -11.95 -1.59 18.04
N VAL A 8 -11.27 -0.47 17.79
CA VAL A 8 -9.99 -0.15 18.44
C VAL A 8 -10.15 -0.02 19.95
N ALA A 9 -11.18 0.70 20.43
CA ALA A 9 -11.46 0.86 21.85
C ALA A 9 -11.74 -0.49 22.54
N ALA A 10 -12.50 -1.38 21.87
CA ALA A 10 -12.80 -2.71 22.40
C ALA A 10 -11.53 -3.56 22.57
N LEU A 11 -10.62 -3.51 21.58
CA LEU A 11 -9.33 -4.22 21.66
C LEU A 11 -8.43 -3.63 22.75
N LEU A 12 -8.26 -2.29 22.80
CA LEU A 12 -7.41 -1.62 23.80
C LEU A 12 -7.90 -1.83 25.23
N THR A 13 -9.22 -1.95 25.43
CA THR A 13 -9.82 -2.19 26.75
C THR A 13 -10.05 -3.69 27.03
N SER A 14 -9.57 -4.59 26.16
CA SER A 14 -9.75 -6.05 26.26
C SER A 14 -11.23 -6.50 26.38
N ARG A 15 -12.17 -5.68 25.89
CA ARG A 15 -13.60 -6.01 25.84
C ARG A 15 -13.92 -6.84 24.59
N LEU A 16 -13.36 -8.05 24.52
CA LEU A 16 -13.42 -8.90 23.32
C LEU A 16 -14.84 -9.30 22.92
N ALA A 17 -15.78 -9.34 23.86
CA ALA A 17 -17.19 -9.70 23.60
C ALA A 17 -17.91 -8.71 22.65
N VAL A 18 -17.49 -7.45 22.59
CA VAL A 18 -18.12 -6.44 21.72
C VAL A 18 -17.37 -6.24 20.40
N VAL A 19 -16.20 -6.87 20.21
CA VAL A 19 -15.42 -6.79 18.97
C VAL A 19 -16.21 -7.25 17.74
N PRO A 20 -17.03 -8.32 17.79
CA PRO A 20 -17.86 -8.74 16.65
C PRO A 20 -18.85 -7.67 16.20
N LEU A 21 -19.47 -6.93 17.13
CA LEU A 21 -20.41 -5.86 16.78
C LEU A 21 -19.73 -4.76 15.97
N PHE A 22 -18.59 -4.26 16.44
CA PHE A 22 -17.85 -3.22 15.73
C PHE A 22 -17.19 -3.75 14.45
N GLY A 23 -16.78 -5.03 14.43
CA GLY A 23 -16.33 -5.73 13.22
C GLY A 23 -17.42 -5.81 12.16
N GLY A 24 -18.66 -6.08 12.55
CA GLY A 24 -19.82 -6.05 11.64
C GLY A 24 -20.11 -4.67 11.07
N LEU A 25 -20.03 -3.62 11.90
CA LEU A 25 -20.15 -2.23 11.43
C LEU A 25 -19.04 -1.83 10.46
N LEU A 26 -17.81 -2.27 10.71
CA LEU A 26 -16.69 -2.07 9.79
C LEU A 26 -16.95 -2.80 8.46
N LEU A 27 -17.41 -4.03 8.51
CA LEU A 27 -17.72 -4.82 7.31
C LEU A 27 -18.75 -4.13 6.43
N VAL A 28 -19.83 -3.60 7.01
CA VAL A 28 -20.86 -2.84 6.27
C VAL A 28 -20.22 -1.65 5.57
N GLY A 29 -19.39 -0.87 6.27
CA GLY A 29 -18.69 0.27 5.67
C GLY A 29 -17.73 -0.14 4.55
N PHE A 30 -16.96 -1.19 4.76
CA PHE A 30 -16.03 -1.72 3.76
C PHE A 30 -16.74 -2.27 2.52
N TRP A 31 -17.85 -2.97 2.69
CA TRP A 31 -18.59 -3.51 1.55
C TRP A 31 -19.38 -2.43 0.81
N THR A 32 -19.84 -1.38 1.49
CA THR A 32 -20.39 -0.17 0.83
C THR A 32 -19.33 0.51 -0.03
N PHE A 33 -18.11 0.68 0.50
CA PHE A 33 -16.97 1.19 -0.27
C PHE A 33 -16.65 0.28 -1.47
N ALA A 34 -16.58 -1.04 -1.25
CA ALA A 34 -16.32 -2.03 -2.29
C ALA A 34 -17.41 -2.00 -3.40
N TYR A 35 -18.66 -1.85 -3.02
CA TYR A 35 -19.76 -1.72 -3.96
C TYR A 35 -19.63 -0.47 -4.83
N ASN A 36 -19.35 0.69 -4.21
CA ASN A 36 -19.21 1.95 -4.95
C ASN A 36 -18.02 1.89 -5.93
N LEU A 37 -16.85 1.41 -5.46
CA LEU A 37 -15.68 1.27 -6.32
C LEU A 37 -15.93 0.23 -7.44
N GLY A 38 -16.58 -0.89 -7.12
CA GLY A 38 -16.94 -1.91 -8.11
C GLY A 38 -17.88 -1.38 -9.19
N ARG A 39 -18.84 -0.53 -8.83
CA ARG A 39 -19.69 0.18 -9.81
C ARG A 39 -18.87 1.09 -10.73
N THR A 40 -17.94 1.86 -10.17
CA THR A 40 -17.04 2.71 -10.97
C THR A 40 -16.22 1.88 -11.94
N LEU A 41 -15.59 0.79 -11.47
CA LEU A 41 -14.84 -0.12 -12.34
C LEU A 41 -15.70 -0.79 -13.43
N ALA A 42 -16.96 -1.06 -13.14
CA ALA A 42 -17.87 -1.65 -14.13
C ALA A 42 -18.20 -0.70 -15.31
N THR A 43 -18.09 0.62 -15.09
CA THR A 43 -18.30 1.63 -16.16
C THR A 43 -17.03 1.90 -16.98
N ALA A 44 -15.86 1.51 -16.50
CA ALA A 44 -14.57 1.75 -17.13
C ALA A 44 -14.14 0.68 -18.16
N ARG A 45 -15.05 -0.18 -18.59
CA ARG A 45 -14.74 -1.29 -19.52
C ARG A 45 -14.47 -0.81 -20.95
N PRO A 46 -13.48 -1.40 -21.66
CA PRO A 46 -12.61 -2.52 -21.25
C PRO A 46 -11.54 -2.08 -20.22
N LEU A 47 -11.33 -2.89 -19.18
CA LEU A 47 -10.36 -2.58 -18.12
C LEU A 47 -8.93 -2.61 -18.65
N ASP A 48 -8.17 -1.57 -18.37
CA ASP A 48 -6.73 -1.53 -18.57
C ASP A 48 -5.98 -2.33 -17.47
N VAL A 49 -4.66 -2.28 -17.47
CA VAL A 49 -3.83 -3.01 -16.49
C VAL A 49 -4.05 -2.50 -15.08
N THR A 50 -4.12 -1.19 -14.88
CA THR A 50 -4.34 -0.56 -13.57
C THR A 50 -5.70 -0.93 -13.00
N GLU A 51 -6.74 -0.82 -13.82
CA GLU A 51 -8.11 -1.15 -13.43
C GLU A 51 -8.30 -2.64 -13.14
N ARG A 52 -7.59 -3.54 -13.86
CA ARG A 52 -7.57 -4.98 -13.54
C ARG A 52 -6.96 -5.26 -12.18
N HIS A 53 -5.87 -4.57 -11.83
CA HIS A 53 -5.27 -4.69 -10.50
C HIS A 53 -6.22 -4.17 -9.41
N PHE A 54 -6.88 -3.03 -9.64
CA PHE A 54 -7.86 -2.52 -8.68
C PHE A 54 -9.07 -3.44 -8.54
N ALA A 55 -9.54 -4.06 -9.62
CA ALA A 55 -10.59 -5.06 -9.55
C ALA A 55 -10.18 -6.31 -8.76
N ALA A 56 -8.94 -6.81 -8.99
CA ALA A 56 -8.40 -7.93 -8.23
C ALA A 56 -8.20 -7.58 -6.74
N ALA A 57 -7.63 -6.41 -6.44
CA ALA A 57 -7.47 -5.91 -5.08
C ALA A 57 -8.81 -5.78 -4.35
N LEU A 58 -9.84 -5.31 -5.04
CA LEU A 58 -11.20 -5.22 -4.50
C LEU A 58 -11.78 -6.60 -4.18
N GLY A 59 -11.55 -7.59 -5.05
CA GLY A 59 -11.93 -8.98 -4.80
C GLY A 59 -11.23 -9.53 -3.55
N PHE A 60 -9.93 -9.32 -3.41
CA PHE A 60 -9.18 -9.68 -2.21
C PHE A 60 -9.70 -8.94 -0.97
N PHE A 61 -10.01 -7.66 -1.10
CA PHE A 61 -10.54 -6.84 -0.02
C PHE A 61 -11.88 -7.38 0.53
N ILE A 62 -12.77 -7.83 -0.32
CA ILE A 62 -14.05 -8.45 0.10
C ILE A 62 -13.78 -9.73 0.90
N VAL A 63 -12.89 -10.61 0.40
CA VAL A 63 -12.59 -11.88 1.07
C VAL A 63 -11.86 -11.66 2.40
N LEU A 64 -10.86 -10.77 2.42
CA LEU A 64 -10.11 -10.50 3.66
C LEU A 64 -10.98 -9.88 4.75
N THR A 65 -11.93 -9.00 4.39
CA THR A 65 -12.84 -8.38 5.38
C THR A 65 -13.84 -9.39 5.94
N ALA A 66 -14.30 -10.35 5.13
CA ALA A 66 -15.11 -11.48 5.60
C ALA A 66 -14.32 -12.37 6.58
N LEU A 67 -13.04 -12.72 6.26
CA LEU A 67 -12.16 -13.44 7.19
C LEU A 67 -11.89 -12.61 8.46
N GLY A 68 -11.76 -11.30 8.35
CA GLY A 68 -11.61 -10.39 9.48
C GLY A 68 -12.81 -10.43 10.43
N LEU A 69 -14.03 -10.47 9.89
CA LEU A 69 -15.23 -10.65 10.71
C LEU A 69 -15.25 -12.05 11.37
N THR A 70 -14.87 -13.09 10.64
CA THR A 70 -14.75 -14.45 11.19
C THR A 70 -13.78 -14.48 12.38
N LEU A 71 -12.64 -13.81 12.29
CA LEU A 71 -11.67 -13.64 13.36
C LEU A 71 -12.24 -12.84 14.54
N ALA A 72 -13.03 -11.79 14.28
CA ALA A 72 -13.67 -10.97 15.30
C ALA A 72 -14.74 -11.78 16.07
N VAL A 73 -15.61 -12.50 15.36
CA VAL A 73 -16.63 -13.37 15.98
C VAL A 73 -15.97 -14.50 16.78
N GLY A 74 -14.84 -15.01 16.32
CA GLY A 74 -14.05 -16.03 17.00
C GLY A 74 -13.51 -15.64 18.39
N PHE A 75 -13.68 -14.38 18.84
CA PHE A 75 -13.46 -14.00 20.24
C PHE A 75 -14.61 -14.42 21.16
N VAL A 76 -15.80 -14.63 20.61
CA VAL A 76 -17.01 -14.99 21.39
C VAL A 76 -17.37 -16.45 21.16
N MET A 77 -17.38 -16.86 19.88
CA MET A 77 -17.71 -18.22 19.48
C MET A 77 -17.02 -18.56 18.16
N PRO A 78 -16.47 -19.75 17.99
CA PRO A 78 -15.87 -20.15 16.72
C PRO A 78 -16.97 -20.33 15.66
N LEU A 79 -16.82 -19.66 14.50
CA LEU A 79 -17.70 -19.86 13.33
C LEU A 79 -17.26 -21.02 12.46
N VAL A 80 -15.99 -21.38 12.52
CA VAL A 80 -15.37 -22.43 11.70
C VAL A 80 -14.42 -23.27 12.56
N GLU A 81 -14.32 -24.56 12.22
CA GLU A 81 -13.39 -25.50 12.88
C GLU A 81 -11.98 -25.43 12.28
N LEU A 82 -11.42 -24.22 12.20
CA LEU A 82 -10.06 -23.99 11.72
C LEU A 82 -9.22 -23.32 12.82
N PRO A 83 -7.93 -23.68 12.94
CA PRO A 83 -7.03 -23.01 13.87
C PRO A 83 -7.01 -21.49 13.60
N ARG A 84 -7.13 -20.69 14.66
CA ARG A 84 -7.11 -19.23 14.57
C ARG A 84 -5.84 -18.71 13.88
N SER A 85 -4.70 -19.38 14.12
CA SER A 85 -3.43 -19.04 13.46
C SER A 85 -3.51 -19.13 11.94
N ASN A 86 -4.21 -20.12 11.39
CA ASN A 86 -4.39 -20.30 9.95
C ASN A 86 -5.28 -19.18 9.35
N LEU A 87 -6.36 -18.83 10.06
CA LEU A 87 -7.22 -17.70 9.68
C LEU A 87 -6.44 -16.38 9.68
N VAL A 88 -5.63 -16.13 10.70
CA VAL A 88 -4.76 -14.94 10.78
C VAL A 88 -3.76 -14.92 9.64
N ALA A 89 -3.08 -16.03 9.35
CA ALA A 89 -2.10 -16.11 8.27
C ALA A 89 -2.74 -15.88 6.89
N ALA A 90 -3.92 -16.44 6.63
CA ALA A 90 -4.67 -16.22 5.39
C ALA A 90 -5.15 -14.77 5.28
N HIS A 91 -5.74 -14.22 6.35
CA HIS A 91 -6.19 -12.83 6.42
C HIS A 91 -5.05 -11.85 6.15
N ALA A 92 -3.91 -12.02 6.83
CA ALA A 92 -2.72 -11.18 6.62
C ALA A 92 -2.16 -11.30 5.21
N THR A 93 -2.16 -12.51 4.62
CA THR A 93 -1.74 -12.73 3.23
C THR A 93 -2.62 -11.96 2.25
N LEU A 94 -3.94 -12.07 2.38
CA LEU A 94 -4.90 -11.37 1.52
C LEU A 94 -4.87 -9.85 1.75
N ALA A 95 -4.68 -9.40 3.00
CA ALA A 95 -4.59 -7.98 3.29
C ALA A 95 -3.36 -7.34 2.63
N LEU A 96 -2.20 -7.89 2.93
CA LEU A 96 -0.92 -7.29 2.51
C LEU A 96 -0.65 -7.53 1.02
N PHE A 97 -0.66 -8.79 0.59
CA PHE A 97 -0.33 -9.15 -0.79
C PHE A 97 -1.54 -9.03 -1.72
N GLY A 98 -2.73 -9.39 -1.25
CA GLY A 98 -3.95 -9.31 -2.05
C GLY A 98 -4.45 -7.88 -2.24
N ALA A 99 -4.80 -7.17 -1.17
CA ALA A 99 -5.39 -5.84 -1.28
C ALA A 99 -4.31 -4.76 -1.49
N VAL A 100 -3.33 -4.65 -0.59
CA VAL A 100 -2.39 -3.52 -0.58
C VAL A 100 -1.41 -3.57 -1.74
N LEU A 101 -0.62 -4.65 -1.88
CA LEU A 101 0.41 -4.71 -2.93
C LEU A 101 -0.19 -4.80 -4.33
N THR A 102 -1.33 -5.47 -4.54
CA THR A 102 -2.01 -5.46 -5.84
C THR A 102 -2.44 -4.05 -6.24
N THR A 103 -2.97 -3.26 -5.30
CA THR A 103 -3.30 -1.84 -5.54
C THR A 103 -2.05 -1.04 -5.91
N ILE A 104 -0.95 -1.25 -5.19
CA ILE A 104 0.33 -0.56 -5.44
C ILE A 104 0.85 -0.90 -6.84
N PHE A 105 0.85 -2.16 -7.25
CA PHE A 105 1.31 -2.56 -8.58
C PHE A 105 0.48 -1.90 -9.68
N GLY A 106 -0.85 -1.95 -9.55
CA GLY A 106 -1.74 -1.28 -10.49
C GLY A 106 -1.46 0.22 -10.60
N ALA A 107 -1.32 0.92 -9.47
CA ALA A 107 -1.01 2.33 -9.46
C ALA A 107 0.37 2.64 -10.09
N LEU A 108 1.40 1.87 -9.76
CA LEU A 108 2.75 2.11 -10.27
C LEU A 108 2.92 1.79 -11.76
N TYR A 109 2.13 0.85 -12.32
CA TYR A 109 2.11 0.62 -13.78
C TYR A 109 1.63 1.85 -14.57
N GLN A 110 0.84 2.72 -13.96
CA GLN A 110 0.42 3.98 -14.57
C GLN A 110 1.35 5.15 -14.17
N LEU A 111 1.62 5.30 -12.87
CA LEU A 111 2.31 6.47 -12.35
C LEU A 111 3.77 6.55 -12.81
N VAL A 112 4.49 5.42 -12.82
CA VAL A 112 5.93 5.45 -13.17
C VAL A 112 6.17 5.80 -14.63
N PRO A 113 5.50 5.19 -15.63
CA PRO A 113 5.63 5.61 -17.03
C PRO A 113 5.17 7.05 -17.27
N MET A 114 4.05 7.45 -16.64
CA MET A 114 3.49 8.79 -16.80
C MET A 114 4.46 9.86 -16.30
N PHE A 115 4.98 9.73 -15.10
CA PHE A 115 5.88 10.71 -14.50
C PHE A 115 7.31 10.61 -15.01
N GLY A 116 7.76 9.41 -15.40
CA GLY A 116 9.07 9.21 -16.02
C GLY A 116 9.12 9.56 -17.52
N GLN A 117 7.97 9.88 -18.12
CA GLN A 117 7.81 10.07 -19.58
C GLN A 117 8.40 8.90 -20.38
N THR A 118 8.07 7.68 -19.96
CA THR A 118 8.55 6.44 -20.58
C THR A 118 7.38 5.59 -21.07
N GLU A 119 7.66 4.72 -22.04
CA GLU A 119 6.70 3.75 -22.55
C GLU A 119 7.19 2.32 -22.26
N LEU A 120 6.25 1.39 -22.04
CA LEU A 120 6.58 -0.02 -21.88
C LEU A 120 6.97 -0.62 -23.24
N ASP A 121 8.08 -1.35 -23.26
CA ASP A 121 8.51 -2.09 -24.44
C ASP A 121 7.97 -3.55 -24.47
N ALA A 122 8.38 -4.33 -25.45
CA ALA A 122 7.92 -5.70 -25.64
C ALA A 122 8.27 -6.61 -24.44
N LEU A 123 9.43 -6.42 -23.81
CA LEU A 123 9.85 -7.18 -22.63
C LEU A 123 9.02 -6.79 -21.41
N ASP A 124 8.79 -5.49 -21.23
CA ASP A 124 7.97 -4.98 -20.12
C ASP A 124 6.53 -5.53 -20.20
N HIS A 125 5.94 -5.52 -21.41
CA HIS A 125 4.63 -6.14 -21.63
C HIS A 125 4.62 -7.66 -21.39
N ALA A 126 5.71 -8.36 -21.72
CA ALA A 126 5.82 -9.78 -21.43
C ALA A 126 5.89 -10.04 -19.92
N LEU A 127 6.71 -9.29 -19.18
CA LEU A 127 6.82 -9.37 -17.73
C LEU A 127 5.52 -8.95 -17.03
N GLN A 128 4.85 -7.91 -17.53
CA GLN A 128 3.54 -7.48 -17.04
C GLN A 128 2.49 -8.60 -17.18
N ARG A 129 2.47 -9.34 -18.31
CA ARG A 129 1.58 -10.50 -18.46
C ARG A 129 1.89 -11.61 -17.47
N VAL A 130 3.17 -11.88 -17.20
CA VAL A 130 3.59 -12.85 -16.18
C VAL A 130 3.11 -12.40 -14.81
N GLU A 131 3.34 -11.15 -14.44
CA GLU A 131 2.91 -10.60 -13.16
C GLU A 131 1.41 -10.64 -13.00
N THR A 132 0.64 -10.11 -13.95
CA THR A 132 -0.83 -10.01 -13.91
C THR A 132 -1.51 -11.40 -13.81
N ALA A 133 -0.86 -12.46 -14.31
CA ALA A 133 -1.36 -13.83 -14.19
C ALA A 133 -0.85 -14.52 -12.91
N ALA A 134 0.48 -14.56 -12.73
CA ALA A 134 1.10 -15.35 -11.66
C ALA A 134 0.85 -14.77 -10.27
N TYR A 135 0.89 -13.44 -10.13
CA TYR A 135 0.81 -12.80 -8.82
C TYR A 135 -0.54 -13.03 -8.13
N PRO A 136 -1.71 -12.71 -8.71
CA PRO A 136 -2.99 -12.92 -8.03
C PRO A 136 -3.29 -14.38 -7.79
N ILE A 137 -2.92 -15.29 -8.71
CA ILE A 137 -3.04 -16.74 -8.51
C ILE A 137 -2.15 -17.17 -7.33
N GLY A 138 -0.94 -16.64 -7.25
CA GLY A 138 0.01 -16.87 -6.16
C GLY A 138 -0.54 -16.44 -4.80
N VAL A 139 -1.16 -15.26 -4.74
CA VAL A 139 -1.83 -14.76 -3.51
C VAL A 139 -2.94 -15.69 -3.06
N VAL A 140 -3.83 -16.10 -3.97
CA VAL A 140 -4.93 -17.03 -3.66
C VAL A 140 -4.39 -18.39 -3.17
N ALA A 141 -3.44 -18.97 -3.90
CA ALA A 141 -2.88 -20.27 -3.55
C ALA A 141 -2.11 -20.23 -2.22
N LEU A 142 -1.36 -19.16 -1.94
CA LEU A 142 -0.64 -18.99 -0.66
C LEU A 142 -1.63 -18.81 0.49
N ALA A 143 -2.64 -17.97 0.33
CA ALA A 143 -3.66 -17.74 1.36
C ALA A 143 -4.48 -19.00 1.63
N ALA A 144 -4.92 -19.71 0.60
CA ALA A 144 -5.65 -20.97 0.73
C ALA A 144 -4.76 -22.07 1.35
N GLY A 145 -3.51 -22.18 0.92
CA GLY A 145 -2.57 -23.14 1.48
C GLY A 145 -2.30 -22.92 2.96
N ARG A 146 -2.20 -21.65 3.40
CA ARG A 146 -2.07 -21.26 4.82
C ARG A 146 -3.35 -21.53 5.60
N LEU A 147 -4.50 -21.19 5.03
CA LEU A 147 -5.81 -21.43 5.64
C LEU A 147 -6.04 -22.93 5.92
N LEU A 148 -5.75 -23.76 4.94
CA LEU A 148 -5.98 -25.22 4.97
C LEU A 148 -4.80 -26.00 5.52
N ALA A 149 -3.72 -25.36 5.99
CA ALA A 149 -2.46 -25.96 6.40
C ALA A 149 -1.86 -26.92 5.32
N HIS A 150 -2.06 -26.61 4.04
CA HIS A 150 -1.63 -27.43 2.91
C HIS A 150 -0.31 -26.89 2.32
N ALA A 151 0.83 -27.40 2.80
CA ALA A 151 2.16 -26.90 2.45
C ALA A 151 2.47 -26.93 0.94
N PRO A 152 2.13 -27.98 0.15
CA PRO A 152 2.37 -27.96 -1.30
C PRO A 152 1.66 -26.80 -2.01
N LEU A 153 0.39 -26.54 -1.68
CA LEU A 153 -0.37 -25.42 -2.26
C LEU A 153 0.25 -24.07 -1.87
N ALA A 154 0.63 -23.93 -0.59
CA ALA A 154 1.30 -22.72 -0.12
C ALA A 154 2.65 -22.48 -0.80
N ARG A 155 3.44 -23.55 -1.10
CA ARG A 155 4.70 -23.42 -1.86
C ARG A 155 4.48 -22.97 -3.30
N VAL A 156 3.51 -23.55 -3.99
CA VAL A 156 3.15 -23.11 -5.35
C VAL A 156 2.70 -21.65 -5.32
N GLY A 157 1.84 -21.30 -4.36
CA GLY A 157 1.39 -19.93 -4.18
C GLY A 157 2.55 -18.96 -3.93
N ALA A 158 3.49 -19.33 -3.04
CA ALA A 158 4.69 -18.55 -2.77
C ALA A 158 5.57 -18.36 -4.02
N ALA A 159 5.80 -19.43 -4.79
CA ALA A 159 6.60 -19.36 -6.01
C ALA A 159 5.97 -18.42 -7.06
N LEU A 160 4.66 -18.54 -7.28
CA LEU A 160 3.93 -17.70 -8.24
C LEU A 160 3.88 -16.23 -7.80
N LEU A 161 3.62 -15.97 -6.51
CA LEU A 161 3.62 -14.61 -5.95
C LEU A 161 4.99 -13.96 -6.12
N LEU A 162 6.06 -14.66 -5.73
CA LEU A 162 7.43 -14.15 -5.85
C LEU A 162 7.83 -13.94 -7.32
N ALA A 163 7.44 -14.82 -8.23
CA ALA A 163 7.67 -14.63 -9.67
C ALA A 163 6.98 -13.36 -10.18
N GLY A 164 5.74 -13.10 -9.75
CA GLY A 164 5.03 -11.85 -10.06
C GLY A 164 5.73 -10.62 -9.49
N VAL A 165 6.15 -10.66 -8.22
CA VAL A 165 6.92 -9.56 -7.61
C VAL A 165 8.22 -9.28 -8.37
N LEU A 166 8.98 -10.32 -8.72
CA LEU A 166 10.23 -10.17 -9.47
C LEU A 166 9.99 -9.59 -10.87
N ALA A 167 8.95 -10.06 -11.58
CA ALA A 167 8.58 -9.50 -12.87
C ALA A 167 8.23 -8.01 -12.77
N PHE A 168 7.42 -7.64 -11.77
CA PHE A 168 7.08 -6.25 -11.49
C PHE A 168 8.31 -5.39 -11.18
N VAL A 169 9.21 -5.85 -10.30
CA VAL A 169 10.42 -5.13 -9.91
C VAL A 169 11.33 -4.86 -11.10
N VAL A 170 11.43 -5.82 -12.04
CA VAL A 170 12.22 -5.64 -13.26
C VAL A 170 11.60 -4.55 -14.13
N VAL A 171 10.28 -4.57 -14.35
CA VAL A 171 9.60 -3.51 -15.11
C VAL A 171 9.79 -2.16 -14.44
N LEU A 172 9.56 -2.07 -13.13
CA LEU A 172 9.73 -0.85 -12.34
C LEU A 172 11.15 -0.28 -12.49
N GLY A 173 12.19 -1.11 -12.27
CA GLY A 173 13.59 -0.70 -12.37
C GLY A 173 13.97 -0.23 -13.77
N ARG A 174 13.47 -0.90 -14.81
CA ARG A 174 13.70 -0.52 -16.22
C ARG A 174 13.06 0.84 -16.53
N ARG A 175 11.81 1.04 -16.16
CA ARG A 175 11.09 2.31 -16.41
C ARG A 175 11.71 3.48 -15.66
N LEU A 176 12.15 3.28 -14.42
CA LEU A 176 12.87 4.31 -13.64
C LEU A 176 14.24 4.63 -14.26
N ARG A 177 14.99 3.61 -14.73
CA ARG A 177 16.27 3.83 -15.41
C ARG A 177 16.12 4.63 -16.70
N ASP A 178 15.04 4.39 -17.44
CA ASP A 178 14.78 5.01 -18.73
C ASP A 178 14.07 6.38 -18.59
N ALA A 179 13.80 6.85 -17.37
CA ALA A 179 13.15 8.13 -17.10
C ALA A 179 13.91 9.30 -17.76
N ARG A 180 13.14 10.16 -18.44
CA ARG A 180 13.67 11.27 -19.27
C ARG A 180 13.42 12.64 -18.66
N VAL A 181 13.07 12.67 -17.38
CA VAL A 181 12.72 13.87 -16.62
C VAL A 181 13.72 14.09 -15.49
N GLU A 182 13.72 15.28 -14.93
CA GLU A 182 14.41 15.54 -13.67
C GLU A 182 13.83 14.68 -12.55
N TRP A 183 14.71 14.23 -11.65
CA TRP A 183 14.33 13.33 -10.58
C TRP A 183 13.59 14.08 -9.47
N THR A 184 12.30 13.90 -9.45
CA THR A 184 11.44 14.43 -8.38
C THR A 184 11.57 13.62 -7.09
N PRO A 185 11.18 14.17 -5.92
CA PRO A 185 11.14 13.43 -4.67
C PRO A 185 10.37 12.11 -4.76
N MET A 186 9.33 12.03 -5.58
CA MET A 186 8.56 10.82 -5.84
C MET A 186 9.40 9.75 -6.58
N LEU A 187 10.02 10.12 -7.70
CA LEU A 187 10.82 9.17 -8.51
C LEU A 187 12.02 8.62 -7.75
N VAL A 188 12.68 9.45 -6.91
CA VAL A 188 13.79 9.00 -6.06
C VAL A 188 13.32 7.92 -5.08
N ARG A 189 12.13 8.09 -4.47
CA ARG A 189 11.58 7.08 -3.55
C ARG A 189 11.21 5.80 -4.26
N TYR A 190 10.68 5.88 -5.48
CA TYR A 190 10.41 4.69 -6.29
C TYR A 190 11.70 3.99 -6.74
N ALA A 191 12.80 4.72 -6.96
CA ALA A 191 14.09 4.11 -7.25
C ALA A 191 14.66 3.34 -6.04
N LEU A 192 14.40 3.78 -4.82
CA LEU A 192 14.74 3.03 -3.60
C LEU A 192 13.79 1.85 -3.37
N LEU A 193 12.54 1.96 -3.79
CA LEU A 193 11.54 0.91 -3.69
C LEU A 193 11.95 -0.35 -4.45
N ALA A 194 12.42 -0.23 -5.70
CA ALA A 194 12.75 -1.37 -6.55
C ALA A 194 13.80 -2.31 -5.92
N PRO A 195 14.98 -1.84 -5.47
CA PRO A 195 15.96 -2.69 -4.79
C PRO A 195 15.47 -3.21 -3.43
N ALA A 196 14.66 -2.44 -2.68
CA ALA A 196 14.09 -2.90 -1.42
C ALA A 196 13.12 -4.08 -1.63
N MET A 197 12.24 -4.01 -2.63
CA MET A 197 11.36 -5.12 -3.02
C MET A 197 12.13 -6.32 -3.54
N LEU A 198 13.16 -6.10 -4.36
CA LEU A 198 14.03 -7.17 -4.85
C LEU A 198 14.71 -7.90 -3.68
N CYS A 199 15.30 -7.16 -2.76
CA CYS A 199 15.95 -7.70 -1.57
C CYS A 199 14.95 -8.51 -0.72
N TRP A 200 13.77 -7.95 -0.45
CA TRP A 200 12.71 -8.65 0.27
C TRP A 200 12.32 -9.97 -0.43
N ALA A 201 12.10 -9.97 -1.73
CA ALA A 201 11.71 -11.15 -2.49
C ALA A 201 12.79 -12.24 -2.47
N LEU A 202 14.06 -11.86 -2.68
CA LEU A 202 15.18 -12.81 -2.70
C LEU A 202 15.45 -13.44 -1.33
N VAL A 203 15.37 -12.66 -0.25
CA VAL A 203 15.54 -13.17 1.12
C VAL A 203 14.34 -14.03 1.55
N THR A 204 13.13 -13.68 1.10
CA THR A 204 11.90 -14.40 1.43
C THR A 204 11.78 -15.74 0.69
N ALA A 205 12.25 -15.82 -0.56
CA ALA A 205 12.10 -17.01 -1.39
C ALA A 205 12.53 -18.34 -0.72
N PRO A 206 13.73 -18.47 -0.13
CA PRO A 206 14.12 -19.72 0.51
C PRO A 206 13.27 -20.07 1.73
N ALA A 207 12.81 -19.09 2.51
CA ALA A 207 11.95 -19.33 3.67
C ALA A 207 10.58 -19.84 3.23
N TRP A 208 9.92 -19.17 2.29
CA TRP A 208 8.59 -19.56 1.84
C TRP A 208 8.57 -20.88 1.05
N LEU A 209 9.64 -21.18 0.30
CA LEU A 209 9.71 -22.44 -0.44
C LEU A 209 10.01 -23.64 0.48
N ARG A 210 10.71 -23.43 1.61
CA ARG A 210 10.98 -24.51 2.57
C ARG A 210 9.85 -24.67 3.58
N THR A 211 9.43 -23.57 4.21
CA THR A 211 8.49 -23.55 5.34
C THR A 211 7.36 -22.52 5.14
N PRO A 212 6.49 -22.68 4.11
CA PRO A 212 5.48 -21.66 3.75
C PRO A 212 4.39 -21.43 4.81
N LEU A 213 4.27 -22.37 5.76
CA LEU A 213 3.28 -22.34 6.84
C LEU A 213 3.85 -21.82 8.18
N ALA A 214 5.15 -21.48 8.23
CA ALA A 214 5.77 -20.97 9.44
C ALA A 214 5.13 -19.62 9.86
N ALA A 215 4.74 -19.49 11.12
CA ALA A 215 4.03 -18.33 11.63
C ALA A 215 4.88 -17.05 11.60
N ASP A 216 6.19 -17.16 11.81
CA ASP A 216 7.17 -16.09 11.74
C ASP A 216 7.54 -15.67 10.31
N ALA A 217 7.09 -16.44 9.31
CA ALA A 217 7.29 -16.17 7.89
C ALA A 217 6.02 -15.67 7.17
N THR A 218 5.01 -15.18 7.90
CA THR A 218 3.74 -14.76 7.30
C THR A 218 3.90 -13.60 6.29
N VAL A 219 4.76 -12.63 6.58
CA VAL A 219 4.98 -11.43 5.75
C VAL A 219 6.32 -11.46 4.99
N GLY A 220 7.00 -12.59 4.98
CA GLY A 220 8.32 -12.79 4.38
C GLY A 220 9.20 -13.65 5.27
N ALA A 221 10.48 -13.76 4.95
CA ALA A 221 11.42 -14.44 5.84
C ALA A 221 11.46 -13.77 7.23
N PRO A 222 11.79 -14.50 8.30
CA PRO A 222 12.00 -13.90 9.62
C PRO A 222 12.94 -12.69 9.54
N GLY A 223 12.55 -11.58 10.20
CA GLY A 223 13.31 -10.32 10.18
C GLY A 223 13.14 -9.45 8.92
N THR A 224 12.34 -9.85 7.92
CA THR A 224 12.09 -9.02 6.71
C THR A 224 10.85 -8.14 6.82
N GLY A 225 10.08 -8.23 7.90
CA GLY A 225 8.87 -7.44 8.07
C GLY A 225 9.13 -5.92 8.03
N HIS A 226 10.21 -5.45 8.63
CA HIS A 226 10.60 -4.04 8.57
C HIS A 226 11.00 -3.60 7.16
N LEU A 227 11.68 -4.48 6.39
CA LEU A 227 12.01 -4.20 4.99
C LEU A 227 10.75 -4.05 4.13
N LEU A 228 9.76 -4.92 4.31
CA LEU A 228 8.48 -4.81 3.62
C LEU A 228 7.70 -3.57 4.05
N ALA A 229 7.70 -3.23 5.34
CA ALA A 229 7.12 -1.98 5.83
C ALA A 229 7.80 -0.76 5.19
N MET A 230 9.13 -0.80 5.01
CA MET A 230 9.87 0.26 4.32
C MET A 230 9.46 0.40 2.85
N VAL A 231 9.20 -0.72 2.15
CA VAL A 231 8.62 -0.72 0.79
C VAL A 231 7.30 0.07 0.77
N LEU A 232 6.39 -0.20 1.71
CA LEU A 232 5.10 0.49 1.80
C LEU A 232 5.26 1.98 2.11
N VAL A 233 6.17 2.33 3.03
CA VAL A 233 6.48 3.73 3.38
C VAL A 233 7.01 4.49 2.16
N LEU A 234 7.95 3.92 1.41
CA LEU A 234 8.52 4.56 0.22
C LEU A 234 7.46 4.84 -0.86
N VAL A 235 6.56 3.88 -1.12
CA VAL A 235 5.44 4.08 -2.05
C VAL A 235 4.51 5.18 -1.55
N LEU A 236 4.08 5.10 -0.30
CA LEU A 236 3.10 6.03 0.26
C LEU A 236 3.65 7.46 0.26
N VAL A 237 4.84 7.66 0.83
CA VAL A 237 5.48 8.97 0.91
C VAL A 237 5.78 9.52 -0.49
N GLY A 238 6.33 8.68 -1.39
CA GLY A 238 6.59 9.08 -2.77
C GLY A 238 5.32 9.53 -3.50
N THR A 239 4.26 8.73 -3.43
CA THR A 239 2.99 9.04 -4.09
C THR A 239 2.34 10.31 -3.52
N LEU A 240 2.37 10.51 -2.20
CA LEU A 240 1.78 11.67 -1.56
C LEU A 240 2.51 12.99 -1.91
N TYR A 241 3.80 12.98 -2.20
CA TYR A 241 4.53 14.14 -2.71
C TYR A 241 4.03 14.62 -4.07
N HIS A 242 3.34 13.78 -4.82
CA HIS A 242 2.69 14.21 -6.05
C HIS A 242 1.19 14.45 -5.86
N VAL A 243 0.48 13.51 -5.25
CA VAL A 243 -0.99 13.55 -5.17
C VAL A 243 -1.50 14.76 -4.38
N VAL A 244 -0.88 15.09 -3.24
CA VAL A 244 -1.37 16.22 -2.41
C VAL A 244 -1.13 17.55 -3.09
N PRO A 245 0.10 17.89 -3.57
CA PRO A 245 0.30 19.12 -4.33
C PRO A 245 -0.57 19.21 -5.59
N PHE A 246 -0.73 18.11 -6.33
CA PHE A 246 -1.58 18.06 -7.52
C PHE A 246 -3.04 18.40 -7.20
N LEU A 247 -3.62 17.77 -6.18
CA LEU A 247 -5.01 18.07 -5.77
C LEU A 247 -5.18 19.54 -5.36
N VAL A 248 -4.25 20.07 -4.57
CA VAL A 248 -4.27 21.48 -4.17
C VAL A 248 -4.12 22.37 -5.40
N TRP A 249 -3.22 22.03 -6.31
CA TRP A 249 -2.97 22.81 -7.53
C TRP A 249 -4.21 22.87 -8.42
N VAL A 250 -4.84 21.71 -8.68
CA VAL A 250 -6.06 21.64 -9.52
C VAL A 250 -7.19 22.51 -8.93
N HIS A 251 -7.40 22.48 -7.62
CA HIS A 251 -8.50 23.23 -7.00
C HIS A 251 -8.23 24.73 -6.83
N ARG A 252 -6.97 25.15 -6.90
CA ARG A 252 -6.63 26.58 -6.65
C ARG A 252 -6.10 27.31 -7.87
N TYR A 253 -5.38 26.64 -8.73
CA TYR A 253 -4.58 27.28 -9.78
C TYR A 253 -4.98 26.90 -11.21
N SER A 254 -5.69 25.79 -11.43
CA SER A 254 -6.02 25.32 -12.77
C SER A 254 -6.77 26.35 -13.61
N ASP A 255 -7.75 27.04 -13.03
CA ASP A 255 -8.58 28.03 -13.73
C ASP A 255 -7.84 29.36 -14.03
N ARG A 256 -6.66 29.56 -13.42
CA ARG A 256 -5.82 30.75 -13.60
C ARG A 256 -4.70 30.51 -14.61
N LEU A 257 -4.47 29.26 -14.98
CA LEU A 257 -3.41 28.88 -15.92
C LEU A 257 -3.63 29.58 -17.28
N GLY A 258 -2.61 30.30 -17.73
CA GLY A 258 -2.66 31.05 -18.99
C GLY A 258 -3.18 32.48 -18.86
N PHE A 259 -3.75 32.86 -17.71
CA PHE A 259 -4.20 34.25 -17.44
C PHE A 259 -3.26 34.98 -16.48
N GLU A 260 -2.62 34.29 -15.58
CA GLU A 260 -1.66 34.83 -14.62
C GLU A 260 -0.52 33.83 -14.36
N ALA A 261 0.58 34.30 -13.77
CA ALA A 261 1.67 33.46 -13.35
C ALA A 261 1.23 32.62 -12.14
N VAL A 262 1.17 31.30 -12.30
CA VAL A 262 0.85 30.34 -11.25
C VAL A 262 2.06 29.45 -10.94
N PRO A 263 2.25 29.03 -9.68
CA PRO A 263 3.31 28.08 -9.34
C PRO A 263 3.05 26.73 -10.03
N MET A 264 4.10 25.99 -10.34
CA MET A 264 3.97 24.60 -10.78
C MET A 264 3.69 23.67 -9.58
N ILE A 265 3.28 22.45 -9.84
CA ILE A 265 2.95 21.47 -8.79
C ILE A 265 4.12 21.27 -7.85
N ASP A 266 5.33 21.18 -8.40
CA ASP A 266 6.56 20.93 -7.63
C ASP A 266 7.04 22.15 -6.83
N ASP A 267 6.55 23.37 -7.14
CA ASP A 267 6.85 24.58 -6.38
C ASP A 267 6.04 24.69 -5.07
N LEU A 268 5.06 23.80 -4.85
CA LEU A 268 4.16 23.91 -3.70
C LEU A 268 4.77 23.37 -2.40
N TYR A 269 5.74 22.46 -2.46
CA TYR A 269 6.41 21.90 -1.28
C TYR A 269 7.85 22.43 -1.16
N ASP A 270 8.45 22.26 0.01
CA ASP A 270 9.84 22.68 0.26
C ASP A 270 10.80 21.51 -0.07
N ASP A 271 11.69 21.71 -1.05
CA ASP A 271 12.67 20.73 -1.50
C ASP A 271 13.68 20.33 -0.43
N ARG A 272 14.01 21.24 0.49
CA ARG A 272 14.96 20.96 1.58
C ARG A 272 14.32 19.98 2.58
N LEU A 273 13.05 20.21 2.90
CA LEU A 273 12.29 19.27 3.74
C LEU A 273 12.08 17.93 3.04
N ALA A 274 11.81 17.93 1.72
CA ALA A 274 11.69 16.71 0.93
C ALA A 274 12.99 15.90 0.85
N THR A 275 14.14 16.57 0.80
CA THR A 275 15.44 15.92 0.87
C THR A 275 15.76 15.42 2.28
N ALA A 276 15.46 16.22 3.30
CA ALA A 276 15.69 15.85 4.69
C ALA A 276 14.88 14.61 5.09
N ASP A 277 13.57 14.59 4.76
CA ASP A 277 12.76 13.41 5.06
C ASP A 277 13.22 12.17 4.30
N LEU A 278 13.63 12.31 3.04
CA LEU A 278 14.18 11.19 2.26
C LEU A 278 15.40 10.57 2.95
N VAL A 279 16.35 11.39 3.37
CA VAL A 279 17.57 10.91 4.06
C VAL A 279 17.22 10.25 5.39
N LEU A 280 16.31 10.86 6.16
CA LEU A 280 15.89 10.34 7.45
C LEU A 280 15.07 9.05 7.30
N VAL A 281 14.13 9.00 6.36
CA VAL A 281 13.30 7.81 6.11
C VAL A 281 14.15 6.66 5.57
N ALA A 282 14.97 6.90 4.54
CA ALA A 282 15.80 5.86 3.95
C ALA A 282 16.92 5.42 4.92
N GLY A 283 17.62 6.36 5.56
CA GLY A 283 18.67 6.08 6.52
C GLY A 283 18.15 5.39 7.78
N GLY A 284 17.06 5.92 8.37
CA GLY A 284 16.40 5.33 9.53
C GLY A 284 15.84 3.94 9.24
N GLY A 285 15.19 3.76 8.10
CA GLY A 285 14.68 2.46 7.65
C GLY A 285 15.78 1.44 7.42
N THR A 286 16.88 1.84 6.78
CA THR A 286 18.05 0.98 6.57
C THR A 286 18.69 0.56 7.90
N LEU A 287 18.87 1.50 8.83
CA LEU A 287 19.42 1.23 10.15
C LEU A 287 18.53 0.29 10.97
N LEU A 288 17.20 0.48 10.88
CA LEU A 288 16.22 -0.38 11.52
C LEU A 288 16.28 -1.81 10.99
N VAL A 289 16.30 -1.99 9.66
CA VAL A 289 16.39 -3.31 9.01
C VAL A 289 17.72 -3.98 9.30
N ALA A 290 18.84 -3.25 9.18
CA ALA A 290 20.16 -3.78 9.49
C ALA A 290 20.28 -4.17 10.97
N GLY A 291 19.79 -3.33 11.89
CA GLY A 291 19.73 -3.63 13.32
C GLY A 291 18.93 -4.88 13.66
N GLU A 292 17.83 -5.12 12.95
CA GLU A 292 17.03 -6.35 13.07
C GLU A 292 17.84 -7.58 12.62
N TRP A 293 18.48 -7.52 11.45
CA TRP A 293 19.20 -8.66 10.86
C TRP A 293 20.46 -9.05 11.65
N VAL A 294 21.14 -8.07 12.24
CA VAL A 294 22.33 -8.36 13.08
C VAL A 294 22.00 -8.54 14.57
N GLY A 295 20.70 -8.46 14.94
CA GLY A 295 20.26 -8.61 16.33
C GLY A 295 20.68 -7.44 17.24
N HIS A 296 20.99 -6.25 16.72
CA HIS A 296 21.50 -5.11 17.48
C HIS A 296 20.36 -4.18 17.91
N ALA A 297 19.85 -4.38 19.13
CA ALA A 297 18.65 -3.70 19.64
C ALA A 297 18.75 -2.16 19.62
N VAL A 298 19.92 -1.60 19.95
CA VAL A 298 20.12 -0.13 19.95
C VAL A 298 20.06 0.44 18.54
N ALA A 299 20.68 -0.22 17.55
CA ALA A 299 20.62 0.21 16.15
C ALA A 299 19.18 0.15 15.62
N ARG A 300 18.43 -0.93 15.95
CA ARG A 300 17.02 -1.06 15.59
C ARG A 300 16.18 0.06 16.20
N ALA A 301 16.33 0.34 17.50
CA ALA A 301 15.59 1.40 18.16
C ALA A 301 15.95 2.79 17.59
N ALA A 302 17.24 3.08 17.40
CA ALA A 302 17.71 4.33 16.80
C ALA A 302 17.15 4.50 15.36
N GLY A 303 17.19 3.43 14.54
CA GLY A 303 16.63 3.42 13.21
C GLY A 303 15.13 3.74 13.21
N GLY A 304 14.38 3.15 14.14
CA GLY A 304 12.95 3.46 14.32
C GLY A 304 12.68 4.92 14.68
N VAL A 305 13.48 5.49 15.58
CA VAL A 305 13.37 6.92 15.95
C VAL A 305 13.68 7.83 14.76
N VAL A 306 14.79 7.57 14.05
CA VAL A 306 15.18 8.36 12.87
C VAL A 306 14.11 8.29 11.77
N LEU A 307 13.56 7.10 11.52
CA LEU A 307 12.45 6.91 10.58
C LEU A 307 11.22 7.73 11.00
N ALA A 308 10.85 7.68 12.28
CA ALA A 308 9.70 8.44 12.79
C ALA A 308 9.90 9.96 12.65
N VAL A 309 11.10 10.46 12.91
CA VAL A 309 11.46 11.88 12.67
C VAL A 309 11.34 12.22 11.18
N GLY A 310 11.85 11.36 10.29
CA GLY A 310 11.70 11.54 8.85
C GLY A 310 10.24 11.62 8.40
N LEU A 311 9.39 10.73 8.91
CA LEU A 311 7.94 10.78 8.64
C LEU A 311 7.27 12.04 9.20
N ALA A 312 7.72 12.56 10.34
CA ALA A 312 7.23 13.81 10.90
C ALA A 312 7.64 15.02 10.03
N VAL A 313 8.86 15.03 9.49
CA VAL A 313 9.32 16.06 8.53
C VAL A 313 8.49 16.01 7.26
N PHE A 314 8.27 14.82 6.70
CA PHE A 314 7.38 14.61 5.56
C PHE A 314 5.97 15.14 5.82
N ALA A 315 5.35 14.73 6.93
CA ALA A 315 4.01 15.17 7.30
C ALA A 315 3.94 16.71 7.44
N THR A 316 4.97 17.31 8.02
CA THR A 316 5.08 18.77 8.14
C THR A 316 5.12 19.44 6.76
N ASN A 317 5.93 18.94 5.83
CA ASN A 317 6.05 19.51 4.49
C ASN A 317 4.71 19.42 3.73
N VAL A 318 4.06 18.28 3.75
CA VAL A 318 2.74 18.08 3.11
C VAL A 318 1.65 18.95 3.77
N MET A 319 1.66 19.07 5.10
CA MET A 319 0.72 19.93 5.81
C MET A 319 0.94 21.41 5.47
N LEU A 320 2.18 21.84 5.25
CA LEU A 320 2.50 23.19 4.80
C LEU A 320 1.94 23.45 3.39
N VAL A 321 1.97 22.50 2.47
CA VAL A 321 1.32 22.61 1.16
C VAL A 321 -0.18 22.89 1.34
N VAL A 322 -0.86 22.08 2.14
CA VAL A 322 -2.29 22.24 2.40
C VAL A 322 -2.57 23.59 3.08
N TRP A 323 -1.80 23.94 4.11
CA TRP A 323 -2.03 25.16 4.87
C TRP A 323 -1.78 26.44 4.06
N ARG A 324 -0.75 26.46 3.22
CA ARG A 324 -0.38 27.66 2.44
C ARG A 324 -1.20 27.80 1.16
N HIS A 325 -1.53 26.68 0.52
CA HIS A 325 -2.04 26.68 -0.86
C HIS A 325 -3.46 26.12 -1.02
N ALA A 326 -4.01 25.35 -0.06
CA ALA A 326 -5.38 24.86 -0.22
C ALA A 326 -6.40 26.00 -0.20
N PRO A 327 -7.42 25.99 -1.06
CA PRO A 327 -8.54 26.92 -0.99
C PRO A 327 -9.32 26.72 0.31
N GLU A 328 -10.08 27.76 0.72
CA GLU A 328 -10.85 27.73 1.97
C GLU A 328 -11.83 26.54 2.04
N SER A 329 -12.41 26.17 0.91
CA SER A 329 -13.28 25.00 0.78
C SER A 329 -12.61 23.66 1.17
N LEU A 330 -11.27 23.56 1.06
CA LEU A 330 -10.50 22.38 1.49
C LEU A 330 -9.90 22.54 2.90
N ARG A 331 -9.83 23.78 3.44
CA ARG A 331 -9.33 24.04 4.79
C ARG A 331 -10.41 23.88 5.85
N GLY A 332 -11.65 24.26 5.52
CA GLY A 332 -12.83 24.07 6.36
C GLY A 332 -13.56 22.81 5.90
N GLY A 333 -13.38 21.73 6.60
CA GLY A 333 -14.30 20.61 6.46
C GLY A 333 -15.65 21.03 6.97
N ALA A 334 -16.65 20.88 6.12
CA ALA A 334 -18.07 20.80 6.42
C ALA A 334 -18.89 22.11 6.45
N VAL A 335 -19.96 22.00 5.72
CA VAL A 335 -21.30 22.50 6.04
C VAL A 335 -21.44 24.02 6.05
N ASP A 336 -21.45 24.61 4.83
CA ASP A 336 -22.41 25.69 4.55
C ASP A 336 -22.69 25.64 3.04
N GLY A 337 -23.93 25.35 2.68
CA GLY A 337 -24.36 25.55 1.29
C GLY A 337 -25.05 24.38 0.58
N VAL A 338 -25.93 23.67 1.27
CA VAL A 338 -27.15 23.14 0.62
C VAL A 338 -28.29 24.02 1.10
N ASP A 339 -28.29 25.24 0.62
CA ASP A 339 -29.48 26.05 0.65
C ASP A 339 -29.50 26.97 -0.58
N ALA A 340 -30.63 26.94 -1.24
CA ALA A 340 -31.15 27.88 -2.21
C ALA A 340 -30.46 27.87 -3.60
N ASP A 341 -31.01 27.09 -4.50
CA ASP A 341 -31.65 27.68 -5.71
C ASP A 341 -32.58 26.60 -6.31
N LEU A 342 -33.76 26.50 -5.69
CA LEU A 342 -34.98 26.03 -6.31
C LEU A 342 -35.93 27.20 -6.35
N ASP A 343 -35.81 28.02 -7.39
CA ASP A 343 -36.91 28.82 -7.93
C ASP A 343 -36.91 28.74 -9.45
#